data_120956c329f1ab63de3bcc0b85527afd
#
_entry.id   120956c329f1ab63de3bcc0b85527afd
#
_cell.length_a   1.000
_cell.length_b   1.000
_cell.length_c   1.000
_cell.angle_alpha   90.00
_cell.angle_beta   90.00
_cell.angle_gamma   90.00
#
_symmetry.space_group_name_H-M   'P 1'
#
loop_
_entity.id
_entity.type
_entity.pdbx_description
1 polymer ?
#
loop_
_entity_poly.entity_id
_entity_poly.type
_entity_poly.pdbx_seq_one_letter_code
_entity_poly.pdbx_strand_id
1 'polypeptide(L)'
;MTDTPDDATLRRILQAIRTVAVVGVSSNPIRPSYFVARYLGLRGMRVIPVNPGLAGQKLFGETVLDTVADCPAEVDTVDIFRRSEH
;
A
#
# COMPACT_ATOMS: atom_id res chain seq x y z
N MET A 1 -13.27 27.36 12.25
CA MET A 1 -13.44 26.45 11.13
C MET A 1 -12.30 25.45 11.04
N THR A 2 -12.62 24.27 10.79
CA THR A 2 -11.63 23.23 10.74
C THR A 2 -11.29 22.90 9.29
N ASP A 3 -10.05 22.54 9.04
CA ASP A 3 -9.60 22.09 7.73
C ASP A 3 -9.78 20.60 7.54
N THR A 4 -10.34 19.94 8.54
CA THR A 4 -10.58 18.50 8.43
C THR A 4 -11.71 18.24 7.45
N PRO A 5 -11.50 17.41 6.43
CA PRO A 5 -12.57 17.06 5.52
C PRO A 5 -13.70 16.33 6.26
N ASP A 6 -14.92 16.50 5.81
CA ASP A 6 -16.03 15.76 6.38
C ASP A 6 -16.00 14.33 5.87
N ASP A 7 -16.88 13.49 6.42
CA ASP A 7 -16.92 12.08 6.08
C ASP A 7 -17.18 11.83 4.61
N ALA A 8 -18.04 12.64 4.01
CA ALA A 8 -18.36 12.47 2.59
C ALA A 8 -17.15 12.78 1.71
N THR A 9 -16.40 13.82 2.06
CA THR A 9 -15.21 14.20 1.33
C THR A 9 -14.13 13.13 1.47
N LEU A 10 -13.90 12.65 2.70
CA LEU A 10 -12.93 11.60 2.94
C LEU A 10 -13.31 10.34 2.18
N ARG A 11 -14.57 9.98 2.21
CA ARG A 11 -15.04 8.79 1.52
C ARG A 11 -14.81 8.89 0.03
N ARG A 12 -15.05 10.08 -0.53
CA ARG A 12 -14.84 10.32 -1.94
C ARG A 12 -13.37 10.20 -2.33
N ILE A 13 -12.49 10.76 -1.50
CA ILE A 13 -11.06 10.68 -1.71
C ILE A 13 -10.59 9.22 -1.68
N LEU A 14 -11.04 8.48 -0.67
CA LEU A 14 -10.64 7.08 -0.53
C LEU A 14 -11.19 6.22 -1.67
N GLN A 15 -12.36 6.53 -2.16
CA GLN A 15 -12.93 5.79 -3.28
C GLN A 15 -12.20 6.07 -4.59
N ALA A 16 -11.55 7.22 -4.69
CA ALA A 16 -10.77 7.56 -5.88
C ALA A 16 -9.45 6.79 -5.91
N ILE A 17 -8.93 6.41 -4.75
CA ILE A 17 -7.69 5.64 -4.66
C ILE A 17 -8.07 4.17 -4.80
N ARG A 18 -7.70 3.56 -5.90
CA ARG A 18 -8.06 2.17 -6.17
C ARG A 18 -6.88 1.22 -6.11
N THR A 19 -5.70 1.70 -6.45
CA THR A 19 -4.51 0.87 -6.51
C THR A 19 -3.36 1.57 -5.81
N VAL A 20 -2.81 0.92 -4.80
CA VAL A 20 -1.76 1.48 -3.96
C VAL A 20 -0.54 0.60 -4.05
N ALA A 21 0.62 1.18 -4.35
CA ALA A 21 1.89 0.49 -4.26
C ALA A 21 2.44 0.72 -2.85
N VAL A 22 2.66 -0.35 -2.11
CA VAL A 22 3.22 -0.27 -0.75
C VAL A 22 4.68 -0.69 -0.82
N VAL A 23 5.57 0.29 -0.72
CA VAL A 23 7.00 0.09 -0.85
C VAL A 23 7.61 -0.19 0.51
N GLY A 24 8.45 -1.22 0.59
CA GLY A 24 9.05 -1.63 1.86
C GLY A 24 8.12 -2.48 2.70
N VAL A 25 7.11 -3.07 2.07
CA VAL A 25 6.16 -3.92 2.78
C VAL A 25 6.88 -5.13 3.36
N SER A 26 6.47 -5.52 4.57
CA SER A 26 7.01 -6.70 5.23
C SER A 26 6.05 -7.88 5.07
N SER A 27 6.60 -9.08 5.01
CA SER A 27 5.80 -10.30 5.09
C SER A 27 5.49 -10.69 6.54
N ASN A 28 6.09 -10.00 7.49
CA ASN A 28 5.89 -10.28 8.91
C ASN A 28 4.62 -9.56 9.40
N PRO A 29 3.59 -10.31 9.86
CA PRO A 29 2.32 -9.68 10.27
C PRO A 29 2.45 -8.69 11.43
N ILE A 30 3.55 -8.71 12.16
CA ILE A 30 3.75 -7.79 13.28
C ILE A 30 4.15 -6.40 12.80
N ARG A 31 4.72 -6.29 11.61
CA ARG A 31 5.24 -5.02 11.12
C ARG A 31 4.12 -4.07 10.69
N PRO A 32 4.28 -2.77 10.96
CA PRO A 32 3.25 -1.79 10.58
C PRO A 32 2.93 -1.79 9.08
N SER A 33 3.93 -1.99 8.23
CA SER A 33 3.68 -1.99 6.80
C SER A 33 2.76 -3.12 6.38
N TYR A 34 2.83 -4.27 7.05
CA TYR A 34 1.92 -5.38 6.79
C TYR A 34 0.50 -5.01 7.19
N PHE A 35 0.33 -4.42 8.39
CA PHE A 35 -0.98 -4.01 8.85
C PHE A 35 -1.63 -3.03 7.92
N VAL A 36 -0.88 -2.01 7.50
CA VAL A 36 -1.42 -0.97 6.63
C VAL A 36 -1.82 -1.56 5.28
N ALA A 37 -0.96 -2.39 4.71
CA ALA A 37 -1.27 -3.00 3.41
C ALA A 37 -2.51 -3.87 3.50
N ARG A 38 -2.63 -4.66 4.56
CA ARG A 38 -3.80 -5.51 4.75
C ARG A 38 -5.06 -4.68 4.95
N TYR A 39 -4.96 -3.61 5.74
CA TYR A 39 -6.10 -2.73 5.98
C TYR A 39 -6.60 -2.11 4.68
N LEU A 40 -5.68 -1.64 3.85
CA LEU A 40 -6.06 -1.04 2.57
C LEU A 40 -6.77 -2.05 1.67
N GLY A 41 -6.27 -3.28 1.65
CA GLY A 41 -6.93 -4.35 0.89
C GLY A 41 -8.33 -4.65 1.39
N LEU A 42 -8.52 -4.63 2.71
CA LEU A 42 -9.83 -4.84 3.30
C LEU A 42 -10.80 -3.71 2.98
N ARG A 43 -10.27 -2.53 2.65
CA ARG A 43 -11.09 -1.40 2.23
C ARG A 43 -11.40 -1.43 0.75
N GLY A 44 -11.03 -2.49 0.06
CA GLY A 44 -11.35 -2.65 -1.35
C GLY A 44 -10.30 -2.13 -2.32
N MET A 45 -9.16 -1.72 -1.83
CA MET A 45 -8.09 -1.25 -2.70
C MET A 45 -7.24 -2.42 -3.17
N ARG A 46 -6.71 -2.30 -4.39
CA ARG A 46 -5.71 -3.23 -4.86
C ARG A 46 -4.36 -2.79 -4.30
N VAL A 47 -3.71 -3.67 -3.56
CA VAL A 47 -2.42 -3.38 -2.94
C VAL A 47 -1.33 -4.08 -3.73
N ILE A 48 -0.39 -3.30 -4.27
CA ILE A 48 0.75 -3.85 -5.00
C ILE A 48 1.94 -3.82 -4.04
N PRO A 49 2.39 -4.97 -3.56
CA PRO A 49 3.52 -5.01 -2.65
C PRO A 49 4.83 -4.83 -3.40
N VAL A 50 5.71 -3.98 -2.88
CA VAL A 50 7.00 -3.71 -3.49
C VAL A 50 8.08 -3.86 -2.43
N ASN A 51 9.01 -4.78 -2.63
CA ASN A 51 10.13 -4.98 -1.73
C ASN A 51 11.17 -5.87 -2.42
N PRO A 52 12.38 -5.35 -2.68
CA PRO A 52 13.40 -6.17 -3.37
C PRO A 52 13.71 -7.46 -2.66
N GLY A 53 13.70 -7.46 -1.33
CA GLY A 53 14.02 -8.66 -0.57
C GLY A 53 12.95 -9.73 -0.63
N LEU A 54 11.75 -9.39 -1.06
CA LEU A 54 10.63 -10.32 -1.16
C LEU A 54 10.13 -10.52 -2.58
N ALA A 55 10.83 -9.94 -3.55
CA ALA A 55 10.39 -9.98 -4.95
C ALA A 55 10.14 -11.42 -5.40
N GLY A 56 9.03 -11.62 -6.08
CA GLY A 56 8.63 -12.93 -6.56
C GLY A 56 7.75 -13.71 -5.60
N GLN A 57 7.70 -13.33 -4.32
CA GLN A 57 6.81 -13.97 -3.38
C GLN A 57 5.40 -13.41 -3.53
N LYS A 58 4.44 -14.07 -2.91
CA LYS A 58 3.06 -13.62 -2.94
C LYS A 58 2.66 -13.01 -1.62
N LEU A 59 2.08 -11.82 -1.66
CA LEU A 59 1.50 -11.15 -0.50
C LEU A 59 0.18 -10.52 -0.92
N PHE A 60 -0.83 -10.68 -0.11
CA PHE A 60 -2.15 -10.05 -0.33
C PHE A 60 -2.72 -10.39 -1.72
N GLY A 61 -2.43 -11.60 -2.20
CA GLY A 61 -2.93 -12.04 -3.49
C GLY A 61 -2.16 -11.50 -4.70
N GLU A 62 -1.07 -10.77 -4.47
CA GLU A 62 -0.27 -10.16 -5.53
C GLU A 62 1.17 -10.66 -5.44
N THR A 63 1.87 -10.64 -6.57
CA THR A 63 3.29 -10.94 -6.58
C THR A 63 4.06 -9.70 -6.13
N VAL A 64 4.98 -9.88 -5.19
CA VAL A 64 5.81 -8.78 -4.72
C VAL A 64 6.77 -8.35 -5.82
N LEU A 65 6.81 -7.05 -6.09
CA LEU A 65 7.67 -6.49 -7.14
C LEU A 65 8.96 -5.97 -6.56
N ASP A 66 9.97 -5.88 -7.42
CA ASP A 66 11.30 -5.44 -7.02
C ASP A 66 11.35 -3.93 -6.79
N THR A 67 10.77 -3.16 -7.71
CA THR A 67 10.82 -1.70 -7.66
C THR A 67 9.46 -1.10 -8.02
N VAL A 68 9.30 0.17 -7.66
CA VAL A 68 8.11 0.92 -8.04
C VAL A 68 7.98 1.02 -9.55
N ALA A 69 9.10 1.07 -10.25
CA ALA A 69 9.08 1.18 -11.70
C ALA A 69 8.41 -0.04 -12.37
N ASP A 70 8.36 -1.17 -11.66
CA ASP A 70 7.72 -2.38 -12.19
C ASP A 70 6.21 -2.37 -11.98
N CYS A 71 5.68 -1.39 -11.28
CA CYS A 71 4.25 -1.32 -11.00
C CYS A 71 3.46 -0.99 -12.24
N PRO A 72 2.20 -1.50 -12.32
CA PRO A 72 1.34 -1.14 -13.44
C PRO A 72 1.02 0.36 -13.46
N ALA A 73 0.67 0.85 -14.63
CA ALA A 73 0.42 2.27 -14.84
C ALA A 73 -0.80 2.78 -14.06
N GLU A 74 -1.69 1.89 -13.64
CA GLU A 74 -2.90 2.28 -12.92
C GLU A 74 -2.67 2.51 -11.43
N VAL A 75 -1.42 2.44 -10.94
CA VAL A 75 -1.15 2.76 -9.54
C VAL A 75 -1.44 4.23 -9.30
N ASP A 76 -2.34 4.50 -8.35
CA ASP A 76 -2.77 5.85 -8.01
C ASP A 76 -1.91 6.48 -6.93
N THR A 77 -1.41 5.67 -6.02
CA THR A 77 -0.77 6.15 -4.80
C THR A 77 0.38 5.24 -4.44
N VAL A 78 1.44 5.84 -3.93
CA VAL A 78 2.60 5.09 -3.43
C VAL A 78 2.77 5.40 -1.96
N ASP A 79 2.76 4.37 -1.13
CA ASP A 79 2.97 4.48 0.30
C ASP A 79 4.32 3.85 0.62
N ILE A 80 5.23 4.64 1.19
CA ILE A 80 6.61 4.21 1.40
C ILE A 80 6.88 4.01 2.87
N PHE A 81 7.28 2.80 3.23
CA PHE A 81 7.72 2.47 4.57
C PHE A 81 9.23 2.36 4.58
N ARG A 82 9.85 3.11 5.45
CA ARG A 82 11.29 3.04 5.61
C ARG A 82 11.64 2.11 6.74
N ARG A 83 12.66 1.32 6.51
CA ARG A 83 13.17 0.45 7.55
C ARG A 83 13.97 1.27 8.54
N SER A 84 13.67 1.12 9.81
CA SER A 84 14.51 1.70 10.85
C SER A 84 15.67 0.76 11.11
N GLU A 85 16.83 1.19 10.74
CA GLU A 85 18.01 0.38 10.87
C GLU A 85 18.77 0.79 12.11
N HIS A 86 18.86 -0.01 13.07
CA HIS A 86 19.79 0.29 14.16
C HIS A 86 19.79 -0.64 15.27
#